data_272b73ff318f68869c76b3d379d626cf
#
_entry.id   272b73ff318f68869c76b3d379d626cf
#
_cell.length_a   1.000
_cell.length_b   1.000
_cell.length_c   1.000
_cell.angle_alpha   90.00
_cell.angle_beta   90.00
_cell.angle_gamma   90.00
#
_symmetry.space_group_name_H-M   'P 1'
#
loop_
_entity.id
_entity.type
_entity.pdbx_description
1 polymer ?
#
loop_
_entity_poly.entity_id
_entity_poly.type
_entity_poly.pdbx_seq_one_letter_code
_entity_poly.pdbx_strand_id
1 'polypeptide(L)'
;EDRAFQQKAAEKGVALLTVYNKCDLHSVPALAENELAVSARTGEGIVALKERLAALARRQEGERKLLADLLAPGDMVVLVTPIDASAPKGRIILPQVQAIRDILDAHAMCAIAQPEELPAALAGLAAPPRLVVTDSQAFGRVKQIVPEAVPLTSFSILFARFKGVLETAVRGAAALERLRDGDRVLIAEGCTHHRQCEDIGTVKLPGWIRAHTGKTLEFAFTSGGEFPEALSGYSLVVHCGGCMLNEREMRARQQRAVDAGVPYTNYGTIIAYMNGILRRSLSPFPQAESWLNGANG
;
A
#
# COMPACT_ATOMS: atom_id res chain seq x y z
N GLU A 1 -2.59 -34.80 -4.77
CA GLU A 1 -2.17 -33.46 -4.28
C GLU A 1 -2.53 -32.38 -5.30
N ASP A 2 -2.13 -32.48 -6.56
CA ASP A 2 -2.33 -31.45 -7.59
C ASP A 2 -3.83 -31.11 -7.83
N ARG A 3 -4.70 -32.12 -7.87
CA ARG A 3 -6.16 -31.90 -8.02
C ARG A 3 -6.78 -31.15 -6.84
N ALA A 4 -6.34 -31.43 -5.63
CA ALA A 4 -6.81 -30.71 -4.44
C ALA A 4 -6.35 -29.24 -4.46
N PHE A 5 -5.13 -28.98 -4.97
CA PHE A 5 -4.62 -27.65 -5.17
C PHE A 5 -5.39 -26.89 -6.26
N GLN A 6 -5.70 -27.55 -7.38
CA GLN A 6 -6.51 -26.99 -8.47
C GLN A 6 -7.90 -26.59 -7.97
N GLN A 7 -8.56 -27.45 -7.19
CA GLN A 7 -9.85 -27.16 -6.61
C GLN A 7 -9.81 -25.96 -5.66
N LYS A 8 -8.80 -25.90 -4.79
CA LYS A 8 -8.59 -24.79 -3.86
C LYS A 8 -8.32 -23.45 -4.56
N ALA A 9 -7.61 -23.49 -5.69
CA ALA A 9 -7.37 -22.31 -6.52
C ALA A 9 -8.66 -21.83 -7.21
N ALA A 10 -9.47 -22.76 -7.71
CA ALA A 10 -10.77 -22.46 -8.33
C ALA A 10 -11.76 -21.85 -7.33
N GLU A 11 -11.86 -22.39 -6.12
CA GLU A 11 -12.71 -21.86 -5.02
C GLU A 11 -12.32 -20.43 -4.64
N LYS A 12 -11.03 -20.09 -4.77
CA LYS A 12 -10.51 -18.74 -4.48
C LYS A 12 -10.51 -17.81 -5.69
N GLY A 13 -11.01 -18.22 -6.84
CA GLY A 13 -10.99 -17.43 -8.08
C GLY A 13 -9.58 -17.11 -8.58
N VAL A 14 -8.61 -17.94 -8.24
CA VAL A 14 -7.21 -17.76 -8.67
C VAL A 14 -7.04 -18.36 -10.06
N ALA A 15 -6.55 -17.57 -11.02
CA ALA A 15 -6.23 -18.09 -12.36
C ALA A 15 -5.13 -19.15 -12.25
N LEU A 16 -5.39 -20.29 -12.88
CA LEU A 16 -4.52 -21.46 -12.84
C LEU A 16 -4.08 -21.84 -14.26
N LEU A 17 -2.80 -22.12 -14.42
CA LEU A 17 -2.22 -22.73 -15.61
C LEU A 17 -1.54 -24.04 -15.20
N THR A 18 -2.01 -25.14 -15.75
CA THR A 18 -1.40 -26.47 -15.53
C THR A 18 -0.29 -26.71 -16.54
N VAL A 19 0.90 -27.05 -16.08
CA VAL A 19 2.07 -27.26 -16.92
C VAL A 19 2.60 -28.67 -16.78
N TYR A 20 2.53 -29.43 -17.85
CA TYR A 20 3.11 -30.78 -17.94
C TYR A 20 4.56 -30.66 -18.43
N ASN A 21 5.50 -30.81 -17.50
CA ASN A 21 6.92 -30.76 -17.84
C ASN A 21 7.42 -32.14 -18.32
N LYS A 22 8.59 -32.16 -18.98
CA LYS A 22 9.23 -33.35 -19.53
C LYS A 22 8.46 -33.99 -20.68
N CYS A 23 7.81 -33.19 -21.53
CA CYS A 23 7.10 -33.65 -22.71
C CYS A 23 8.02 -34.36 -23.74
N ASP A 24 9.34 -34.17 -23.62
CA ASP A 24 10.37 -34.89 -24.38
C ASP A 24 10.56 -36.35 -23.95
N LEU A 25 10.08 -36.74 -22.77
CA LEU A 25 10.22 -38.09 -22.24
C LEU A 25 8.89 -38.86 -22.19
N HIS A 26 7.78 -38.17 -22.10
CA HIS A 26 6.46 -38.78 -21.91
C HIS A 26 5.44 -38.13 -22.85
N SER A 27 4.54 -38.94 -23.43
CA SER A 27 3.41 -38.41 -24.17
C SER A 27 2.46 -37.67 -23.24
N VAL A 28 2.07 -36.47 -23.62
CA VAL A 28 1.13 -35.64 -22.83
C VAL A 28 -0.29 -35.90 -23.35
N PRO A 29 -1.30 -36.00 -22.45
CA PRO A 29 -2.70 -36.17 -22.88
C PRO A 29 -3.20 -34.97 -23.67
N ALA A 30 -4.38 -35.05 -24.23
CA ALA A 30 -5.01 -33.91 -24.92
C ALA A 30 -5.13 -32.73 -23.93
N LEU A 31 -4.52 -31.60 -24.27
CA LEU A 31 -4.42 -30.42 -23.43
C LEU A 31 -5.72 -29.60 -23.48
N ALA A 32 -6.19 -29.19 -22.32
CA ALA A 32 -7.26 -28.20 -22.17
C ALA A 32 -6.71 -26.77 -22.42
N GLU A 33 -7.62 -25.80 -22.51
CA GLU A 33 -7.25 -24.38 -22.77
C GLU A 33 -6.28 -23.80 -21.75
N ASN A 34 -6.38 -24.24 -20.50
CA ASN A 34 -5.53 -23.79 -19.38
C ASN A 34 -4.37 -24.75 -19.06
N GLU A 35 -3.98 -25.59 -20.04
CA GLU A 35 -2.91 -26.57 -19.89
C GLU A 35 -1.83 -26.37 -20.97
N LEU A 36 -0.58 -26.66 -20.63
CA LEU A 36 0.57 -26.61 -21.53
C LEU A 36 1.53 -27.74 -21.30
N ALA A 37 2.08 -28.29 -22.38
CA ALA A 37 3.20 -29.22 -22.34
C ALA A 37 4.51 -28.47 -22.59
N VAL A 38 5.53 -28.74 -21.77
CA VAL A 38 6.85 -28.13 -21.90
C VAL A 38 7.96 -29.15 -21.63
N SER A 39 9.14 -28.85 -22.13
CA SER A 39 10.37 -29.51 -21.69
C SER A 39 11.39 -28.44 -21.29
N ALA A 40 11.68 -28.38 -20.01
CA ALA A 40 12.71 -27.48 -19.49
C ALA A 40 14.11 -27.86 -19.99
N ARG A 41 14.31 -29.10 -20.42
CA ARG A 41 15.57 -29.59 -20.97
C ARG A 41 15.80 -29.17 -22.43
N THR A 42 14.78 -29.34 -23.26
CA THR A 42 14.90 -29.03 -24.70
C THR A 42 14.52 -27.59 -25.04
N GLY A 43 13.80 -26.91 -24.15
CA GLY A 43 13.23 -25.57 -24.40
C GLY A 43 11.86 -25.61 -25.10
N GLU A 44 11.36 -26.80 -25.45
CA GLU A 44 10.05 -26.97 -26.09
C GLU A 44 8.93 -26.42 -25.22
N GLY A 45 8.02 -25.64 -25.81
CA GLY A 45 6.87 -25.04 -25.11
C GLY A 45 7.20 -23.88 -24.17
N ILE A 46 8.48 -23.56 -23.90
CA ILE A 46 8.86 -22.52 -22.91
C ILE A 46 8.44 -21.11 -23.37
N VAL A 47 8.51 -20.81 -24.67
CA VAL A 47 8.06 -19.51 -25.18
C VAL A 47 6.55 -19.35 -24.96
N ALA A 48 5.77 -20.37 -25.35
CA ALA A 48 4.32 -20.36 -25.12
C ALA A 48 3.95 -20.24 -23.64
N LEU A 49 4.71 -20.89 -22.75
CA LEU A 49 4.53 -20.75 -21.29
C LEU A 49 4.74 -19.29 -20.84
N LYS A 50 5.82 -18.65 -21.30
CA LYS A 50 6.10 -17.24 -20.97
C LYS A 50 4.99 -16.30 -21.48
N GLU A 51 4.50 -16.51 -22.68
CA GLU A 51 3.40 -15.72 -23.26
C GLU A 51 2.10 -15.91 -22.48
N ARG A 52 1.75 -17.15 -22.12
CA ARG A 52 0.56 -17.44 -21.30
C ARG A 52 0.66 -16.82 -19.90
N LEU A 53 1.82 -16.91 -19.25
CA LEU A 53 2.05 -16.28 -17.94
C LEU A 53 1.94 -14.76 -18.05
N ALA A 54 2.51 -14.13 -19.10
CA ALA A 54 2.39 -12.70 -19.33
C ALA A 54 0.94 -12.26 -19.60
N ALA A 55 0.16 -13.09 -20.32
CA ALA A 55 -1.27 -12.83 -20.55
C ALA A 55 -2.10 -12.95 -19.25
N LEU A 56 -1.81 -13.94 -18.41
CA LEU A 56 -2.46 -14.10 -17.11
C LEU A 56 -2.11 -12.95 -16.16
N ALA A 57 -0.85 -12.52 -16.12
CA ALA A 57 -0.41 -11.38 -15.32
C ALA A 57 -1.14 -10.10 -15.76
N ARG A 58 -1.21 -9.80 -17.06
CA ARG A 58 -1.94 -8.64 -17.60
C ARG A 58 -3.43 -8.65 -17.30
N ARG A 59 -4.09 -9.81 -17.27
CA ARG A 59 -5.51 -9.93 -16.88
C ARG A 59 -5.76 -9.65 -15.41
N GLN A 60 -4.75 -9.82 -14.57
CA GLN A 60 -4.85 -9.61 -13.11
C GLN A 60 -4.41 -8.22 -12.67
N GLU A 61 -3.50 -7.60 -13.42
CA GLU A 61 -3.21 -6.17 -13.31
C GLU A 61 -4.34 -5.41 -14.01
N GLY A 62 -5.50 -5.28 -13.36
CA GLY A 62 -6.43 -4.21 -13.72
C GLY A 62 -5.62 -2.91 -13.76
N GLU A 63 -5.90 -2.02 -14.70
CA GLU A 63 -5.20 -0.73 -14.93
C GLU A 63 -5.31 0.23 -13.73
N ARG A 64 -5.03 -0.24 -12.51
CA ARG A 64 -5.02 0.61 -11.34
C ARG A 64 -3.81 1.49 -11.37
N LYS A 65 -4.05 2.77 -11.34
CA LYS A 65 -3.03 3.80 -11.28
C LYS A 65 -2.82 4.22 -9.84
N LEU A 66 -1.58 4.52 -9.46
CA LEU A 66 -1.27 4.99 -8.12
C LEU A 66 -1.88 6.37 -7.88
N LEU A 67 -1.63 7.31 -8.83
CA LEU A 67 -2.18 8.67 -8.86
C LEU A 67 -2.40 9.23 -10.27
N ALA A 68 -1.97 8.55 -11.32
CA ALA A 68 -2.09 9.05 -12.71
C ALA A 68 -3.54 9.33 -13.14
N ASP A 69 -4.52 8.61 -12.59
CA ASP A 69 -5.95 8.85 -12.83
C ASP A 69 -6.52 10.10 -12.13
N LEU A 70 -5.74 10.73 -11.27
CA LEU A 70 -6.08 12.00 -10.60
C LEU A 70 -5.52 13.21 -11.35
N LEU A 71 -4.73 12.98 -12.39
CA LEU A 71 -3.94 13.97 -13.10
C LEU A 71 -4.40 14.13 -14.55
N ALA A 72 -4.27 15.36 -15.06
CA ALA A 72 -4.36 15.68 -16.48
C ALA A 72 -2.96 15.95 -17.05
N PRO A 73 -2.75 15.78 -18.37
CA PRO A 73 -1.50 16.17 -19.00
C PRO A 73 -1.14 17.64 -18.71
N GLY A 74 0.12 17.86 -18.30
CA GLY A 74 0.62 19.18 -17.93
C GLY A 74 0.38 19.58 -16.45
N ASP A 75 -0.35 18.78 -15.66
CA ASP A 75 -0.48 19.03 -14.22
C ASP A 75 0.87 19.00 -13.51
N MET A 76 1.03 19.85 -12.49
CA MET A 76 2.20 19.86 -11.61
C MET A 76 1.89 19.17 -10.29
N VAL A 77 2.71 18.19 -9.92
CA VAL A 77 2.66 17.51 -8.62
C VAL A 77 3.93 17.84 -7.83
N VAL A 78 3.80 18.12 -6.53
CA VAL A 78 4.96 18.27 -5.65
C VAL A 78 5.08 17.04 -4.76
N LEU A 79 6.22 16.35 -4.84
CA LEU A 79 6.55 15.21 -4.00
C LEU A 79 7.47 15.67 -2.87
N VAL A 80 6.99 15.59 -1.64
CA VAL A 80 7.76 15.97 -0.46
C VAL A 80 8.38 14.71 0.14
N THR A 81 9.70 14.60 -0.01
CA THR A 81 10.46 13.39 0.25
C THR A 81 11.53 13.67 1.28
N PRO A 82 11.29 13.39 2.57
CA PRO A 82 12.36 13.41 3.57
C PRO A 82 13.47 12.42 3.18
N ILE A 83 14.71 12.75 3.47
CA ILE A 83 15.81 11.81 3.30
C ILE A 83 15.70 10.74 4.39
N ASP A 84 15.36 9.54 3.97
CA ASP A 84 15.28 8.38 4.85
C ASP A 84 16.69 7.79 5.06
N ALA A 85 17.17 7.86 6.30
CA ALA A 85 18.46 7.28 6.68
C ALA A 85 18.52 5.75 6.53
N SER A 86 17.34 5.08 6.48
CA SER A 86 17.24 3.63 6.23
C SER A 86 17.32 3.28 4.74
N ALA A 87 17.16 4.27 3.85
CA ALA A 87 17.31 4.04 2.42
C ALA A 87 18.82 3.90 2.06
N PRO A 88 19.17 3.02 1.10
CA PRO A 88 20.54 2.95 0.61
C PRO A 88 21.01 4.33 0.08
N LYS A 89 22.24 4.72 0.43
CA LYS A 89 22.81 5.99 0.00
C LYS A 89 22.70 6.20 -1.51
N GLY A 90 22.23 7.37 -1.93
CA GLY A 90 22.05 7.73 -3.34
C GLY A 90 20.75 7.16 -3.96
N ARG A 91 19.82 6.63 -3.17
CA ARG A 91 18.54 6.11 -3.64
C ARG A 91 17.38 6.74 -2.89
N ILE A 92 16.26 6.86 -3.59
CA ILE A 92 14.95 7.11 -2.99
C ILE A 92 14.17 5.78 -2.89
N ILE A 93 13.17 5.73 -2.02
CA ILE A 93 12.44 4.49 -1.74
C ILE A 93 11.41 4.16 -2.83
N LEU A 94 11.02 2.91 -2.93
CA LEU A 94 10.13 2.40 -3.97
C LEU A 94 8.82 3.20 -4.14
N PRO A 95 8.10 3.63 -3.09
CA PRO A 95 6.90 4.45 -3.24
C PRO A 95 7.12 5.75 -4.01
N GLN A 96 8.25 6.41 -3.79
CA GLN A 96 8.59 7.66 -4.46
C GLN A 96 8.90 7.42 -5.93
N VAL A 97 9.69 6.37 -6.25
CA VAL A 97 10.01 5.98 -7.63
C VAL A 97 8.74 5.63 -8.41
N GLN A 98 7.83 4.86 -7.81
CA GLN A 98 6.57 4.48 -8.46
C GLN A 98 5.66 5.70 -8.69
N ALA A 99 5.58 6.62 -7.72
CA ALA A 99 4.81 7.85 -7.90
C ALA A 99 5.37 8.72 -9.04
N ILE A 100 6.69 8.91 -9.11
CA ILE A 100 7.33 9.64 -10.21
C ILE A 100 6.99 9.00 -11.56
N ARG A 101 7.12 7.69 -11.66
CA ARG A 101 6.82 6.97 -12.90
C ARG A 101 5.36 7.13 -13.30
N ASP A 102 4.43 7.00 -12.36
CA ASP A 102 2.99 7.10 -12.63
C ASP A 102 2.59 8.53 -13.06
N ILE A 103 3.23 9.57 -12.50
CA ILE A 103 3.06 10.97 -12.93
C ILE A 103 3.51 11.17 -14.38
N LEU A 104 4.69 10.62 -14.74
CA LEU A 104 5.22 10.72 -16.11
C LEU A 104 4.36 9.96 -17.12
N ASP A 105 3.83 8.80 -16.75
CA ASP A 105 2.89 8.03 -17.57
C ASP A 105 1.55 8.77 -17.79
N ALA A 106 1.18 9.69 -16.90
CA ALA A 106 0.05 10.61 -17.06
C ALA A 106 0.36 11.86 -17.92
N HIS A 107 1.57 11.98 -18.47
CA HIS A 107 2.07 13.20 -19.12
C HIS A 107 2.01 14.45 -18.23
N ALA A 108 2.09 14.27 -16.91
CA ALA A 108 2.18 15.31 -15.91
C ALA A 108 3.64 15.54 -15.49
N MET A 109 3.87 16.59 -14.71
CA MET A 109 5.19 16.99 -14.22
C MET A 109 5.28 16.83 -12.72
N CYS A 110 6.49 16.62 -12.18
CA CYS A 110 6.70 16.68 -10.72
C CYS A 110 7.94 17.49 -10.34
N ALA A 111 7.81 18.21 -9.23
CA ALA A 111 8.92 18.76 -8.47
C ALA A 111 9.12 17.91 -7.21
N ILE A 112 10.37 17.66 -6.85
CA ILE A 112 10.72 16.87 -5.65
C ILE A 112 11.49 17.78 -4.71
N ALA A 113 11.07 17.85 -3.45
CA ALA A 113 11.70 18.67 -2.43
C ALA A 113 11.70 17.94 -1.08
N GLN A 114 12.66 18.28 -0.22
CA GLN A 114 12.56 17.91 1.19
C GLN A 114 11.55 18.84 1.90
N PRO A 115 11.09 18.51 3.10
CA PRO A 115 10.16 19.36 3.84
C PRO A 115 10.70 20.77 4.11
N GLU A 116 12.03 20.91 4.19
CA GLU A 116 12.74 22.17 4.41
C GLU A 116 12.64 23.12 3.22
N GLU A 117 12.79 22.60 2.01
CA GLU A 117 12.78 23.33 0.76
C GLU A 117 11.36 23.52 0.18
N LEU A 118 10.35 22.89 0.78
CA LEU A 118 8.97 22.95 0.28
C LEU A 118 8.43 24.38 0.11
N PRO A 119 8.66 25.33 1.03
CA PRO A 119 8.21 26.72 0.82
C PRO A 119 8.79 27.34 -0.43
N ALA A 120 10.10 27.15 -0.68
CA ALA A 120 10.78 27.67 -1.85
C ALA A 120 10.32 26.96 -3.13
N ALA A 121 10.10 25.65 -3.07
CA ALA A 121 9.58 24.88 -4.19
C ALA A 121 8.19 25.36 -4.62
N LEU A 122 7.28 25.57 -3.66
CA LEU A 122 5.93 26.10 -3.95
C LEU A 122 5.96 27.53 -4.49
N ALA A 123 6.82 28.40 -3.94
CA ALA A 123 6.97 29.78 -4.40
C ALA A 123 7.56 29.88 -5.81
N GLY A 124 8.35 28.90 -6.24
CA GLY A 124 8.93 28.84 -7.58
C GLY A 124 7.98 28.35 -8.68
N LEU A 125 6.79 27.88 -8.33
CA LEU A 125 5.80 27.43 -9.32
C LEU A 125 5.01 28.60 -9.89
N ALA A 126 4.74 28.58 -11.19
CA ALA A 126 3.94 29.59 -11.87
C ALA A 126 2.45 29.57 -11.44
N ALA A 127 1.97 28.43 -10.95
CA ALA A 127 0.61 28.23 -10.44
C ALA A 127 0.63 27.19 -9.29
N PRO A 128 -0.40 27.17 -8.42
CA PRO A 128 -0.52 26.15 -7.39
C PRO A 128 -0.47 24.73 -7.98
N PRO A 129 0.22 23.80 -7.34
CA PRO A 129 0.28 22.43 -7.85
C PRO A 129 -1.09 21.76 -7.76
N ARG A 130 -1.34 20.82 -8.67
CA ARG A 130 -2.56 20.00 -8.69
C ARG A 130 -2.68 19.13 -7.42
N LEU A 131 -1.54 18.66 -6.91
CA LEU A 131 -1.48 17.77 -5.76
C LEU A 131 -0.12 17.88 -5.08
N VAL A 132 -0.11 17.83 -3.75
CA VAL A 132 1.11 17.60 -2.96
C VAL A 132 1.04 16.20 -2.35
N VAL A 133 2.08 15.40 -2.54
CA VAL A 133 2.22 14.06 -1.95
C VAL A 133 3.42 14.06 -1.01
N THR A 134 3.21 13.67 0.24
CA THR A 134 4.28 13.67 1.25
C THR A 134 4.49 12.28 1.86
N ASP A 135 5.63 12.08 2.51
CA ASP A 135 5.77 10.99 3.46
C ASP A 135 4.88 11.27 4.69
N SER A 136 4.21 10.24 5.19
CA SER A 136 3.23 10.39 6.28
C SER A 136 3.86 10.94 7.57
N GLN A 137 5.13 10.65 7.84
CA GLN A 137 5.84 11.19 9.00
C GLN A 137 6.05 12.71 8.93
N ALA A 138 6.03 13.29 7.74
CA ALA A 138 6.18 14.73 7.53
C ALA A 138 4.84 15.50 7.55
N PHE A 139 3.69 14.83 7.67
CA PHE A 139 2.37 15.48 7.64
C PHE A 139 2.25 16.66 8.59
N GLY A 140 2.73 16.52 9.83
CA GLY A 140 2.64 17.57 10.84
C GLY A 140 3.24 18.91 10.39
N ARG A 141 4.36 18.85 9.66
CA ARG A 141 5.06 20.01 9.11
C ARG A 141 4.47 20.46 7.77
N VAL A 142 4.27 19.52 6.87
CA VAL A 142 3.82 19.82 5.49
C VAL A 142 2.45 20.47 5.47
N LYS A 143 1.52 20.06 6.35
CA LYS A 143 0.19 20.65 6.46
C LYS A 143 0.19 22.16 6.81
N GLN A 144 1.24 22.63 7.48
CA GLN A 144 1.39 24.03 7.85
C GLN A 144 1.92 24.90 6.70
N ILE A 145 2.60 24.27 5.74
CA ILE A 145 3.25 24.95 4.61
C ILE A 145 2.34 24.98 3.39
N VAL A 146 1.66 23.86 3.10
CA VAL A 146 0.81 23.73 1.91
C VAL A 146 -0.51 24.45 2.13
N PRO A 147 -0.89 25.41 1.26
CA PRO A 147 -2.17 26.12 1.35
C PRO A 147 -3.36 25.15 1.41
N GLU A 148 -4.40 25.51 2.16
CA GLU A 148 -5.60 24.66 2.33
C GLU A 148 -6.30 24.32 1.00
N ALA A 149 -6.26 25.23 0.02
CA ALA A 149 -6.85 25.02 -1.30
C ALA A 149 -6.11 23.97 -2.15
N VAL A 150 -4.85 23.61 -1.78
CA VAL A 150 -4.07 22.62 -2.49
C VAL A 150 -4.31 21.23 -1.88
N PRO A 151 -4.75 20.25 -2.67
CA PRO A 151 -4.91 18.89 -2.20
C PRO A 151 -3.59 18.31 -1.66
N LEU A 152 -3.66 17.64 -0.51
CA LEU A 152 -2.51 17.06 0.17
C LEU A 152 -2.80 15.61 0.57
N THR A 153 -1.96 14.68 0.13
CA THR A 153 -2.05 13.27 0.51
C THR A 153 -0.68 12.69 0.84
N SER A 154 -0.59 11.39 1.11
CA SER A 154 0.69 10.72 1.34
C SER A 154 0.90 9.50 0.45
N PHE A 155 2.17 9.13 0.26
CA PHE A 155 2.52 7.88 -0.43
C PHE A 155 1.81 6.67 0.19
N SER A 156 1.74 6.58 1.51
CA SER A 156 1.09 5.48 2.21
C SER A 156 -0.43 5.40 1.95
N ILE A 157 -1.12 6.54 1.83
CA ILE A 157 -2.55 6.62 1.46
C ILE A 157 -2.74 6.22 0.00
N LEU A 158 -1.90 6.73 -0.91
CA LEU A 158 -1.92 6.34 -2.32
C LEU A 158 -1.71 4.83 -2.50
N PHE A 159 -0.76 4.24 -1.78
CA PHE A 159 -0.54 2.79 -1.81
C PHE A 159 -1.69 1.99 -1.24
N ALA A 160 -2.33 2.44 -0.16
CA ALA A 160 -3.53 1.78 0.37
C ALA A 160 -4.67 1.80 -0.65
N ARG A 161 -4.83 2.91 -1.39
CA ARG A 161 -5.78 3.02 -2.50
C ARG A 161 -5.41 2.05 -3.63
N PHE A 162 -4.19 2.07 -4.08
CA PHE A 162 -3.67 1.20 -5.13
C PHE A 162 -3.84 -0.29 -4.81
N LYS A 163 -3.59 -0.68 -3.56
CA LYS A 163 -3.78 -2.05 -3.05
C LYS A 163 -5.25 -2.38 -2.74
N GLY A 164 -6.18 -1.41 -2.83
CA GLY A 164 -7.60 -1.62 -2.61
C GLY A 164 -8.00 -1.84 -1.15
N VAL A 165 -7.22 -1.30 -0.20
CA VAL A 165 -7.46 -1.42 1.25
C VAL A 165 -7.77 -0.07 1.92
N LEU A 166 -7.84 1.03 1.16
CA LEU A 166 -7.95 2.38 1.71
C LEU A 166 -9.27 2.60 2.46
N GLU A 167 -10.40 2.14 1.93
CA GLU A 167 -11.69 2.30 2.61
C GLU A 167 -11.68 1.70 4.01
N THR A 168 -11.24 0.44 4.13
CA THR A 168 -11.14 -0.23 5.44
C THR A 168 -10.16 0.50 6.36
N ALA A 169 -9.05 0.99 5.82
CA ALA A 169 -8.06 1.74 6.60
C ALA A 169 -8.65 3.07 7.13
N VAL A 170 -9.45 3.78 6.34
CA VAL A 170 -10.12 5.02 6.76
C VAL A 170 -11.13 4.75 7.87
N ARG A 171 -12.00 3.74 7.68
CA ARG A 171 -12.99 3.34 8.70
C ARG A 171 -12.32 2.88 10.01
N GLY A 172 -11.20 2.16 9.89
CA GLY A 172 -10.45 1.65 11.03
C GLY A 172 -9.68 2.70 11.82
N ALA A 173 -9.35 3.86 11.24
CA ALA A 173 -8.60 4.90 11.93
C ALA A 173 -9.33 5.45 13.17
N ALA A 174 -10.65 5.57 13.12
CA ALA A 174 -11.48 6.02 14.24
C ALA A 174 -11.46 5.05 15.44
N ALA A 175 -10.96 3.82 15.29
CA ALA A 175 -10.80 2.89 16.40
C ALA A 175 -9.79 3.38 17.45
N LEU A 176 -8.91 4.33 17.10
CA LEU A 176 -8.02 4.99 18.08
C LEU A 176 -8.77 5.56 19.27
N GLU A 177 -9.95 6.17 19.05
CA GLU A 177 -10.74 6.81 20.09
C GLU A 177 -11.40 5.78 21.05
N ARG A 178 -11.46 4.52 20.64
CA ARG A 178 -12.08 3.45 21.43
C ARG A 178 -11.08 2.59 22.19
N LEU A 179 -9.77 2.83 21.99
CA LEU A 179 -8.72 2.09 22.70
C LEU A 179 -8.75 2.39 24.22
N ARG A 180 -8.45 1.37 25.02
CA ARG A 180 -8.43 1.39 26.48
C ARG A 180 -7.07 1.00 27.02
N ASP A 181 -6.81 1.28 28.27
CA ASP A 181 -5.58 0.82 28.94
C ASP A 181 -5.51 -0.72 28.91
N GLY A 182 -4.36 -1.24 28.56
CA GLY A 182 -4.11 -2.67 28.36
C GLY A 182 -4.45 -3.21 26.98
N ASP A 183 -5.07 -2.41 26.10
CA ASP A 183 -5.37 -2.84 24.73
C ASP A 183 -4.09 -3.12 23.93
N ARG A 184 -4.16 -4.14 23.07
CA ARG A 184 -3.04 -4.59 22.29
C ARG A 184 -3.18 -4.17 20.82
N VAL A 185 -2.18 -3.45 20.33
CA VAL A 185 -2.12 -2.96 18.93
C VAL A 185 -1.07 -3.74 18.15
N LEU A 186 -1.48 -4.31 17.01
CA LEU A 186 -0.55 -4.95 16.07
C LEU A 186 -0.03 -3.91 15.07
N ILE A 187 1.28 -3.71 15.02
CA ILE A 187 1.96 -2.95 13.97
C ILE A 187 2.61 -3.94 13.00
N ALA A 188 2.12 -3.95 11.75
CA ALA A 188 2.52 -4.91 10.74
C ALA A 188 3.24 -4.21 9.57
N GLU A 189 4.42 -4.70 9.23
CA GLU A 189 5.22 -4.21 8.12
C GLU A 189 5.35 -5.24 7.01
N GLY A 190 5.27 -4.80 5.76
CA GLY A 190 5.35 -5.67 4.59
C GLY A 190 6.77 -6.00 4.12
N CYS A 191 7.79 -5.43 4.74
CA CYS A 191 9.19 -5.64 4.38
C CYS A 191 10.05 -5.91 5.62
N THR A 192 11.24 -6.44 5.39
CA THR A 192 12.28 -6.69 6.41
C THR A 192 13.41 -5.68 6.22
N HIS A 193 13.10 -4.38 6.28
CA HIS A 193 14.13 -3.36 6.20
C HIS A 193 14.94 -3.29 7.51
N HIS A 194 16.15 -2.78 7.42
CA HIS A 194 17.00 -2.61 8.60
C HIS A 194 16.41 -1.54 9.52
N ARG A 195 15.94 -1.95 10.70
CA ARG A 195 15.36 -1.04 11.70
C ARG A 195 16.44 -0.16 12.31
N GLN A 196 16.19 1.14 12.33
CA GLN A 196 17.05 2.13 12.97
C GLN A 196 16.44 2.64 14.29
N CYS A 197 17.24 3.37 15.08
CA CYS A 197 16.80 3.89 16.39
C CYS A 197 15.56 4.81 16.32
N GLU A 198 15.26 5.37 15.15
CA GLU A 198 14.10 6.23 14.91
C GLU A 198 13.09 5.61 13.92
N ASP A 199 13.00 4.30 13.87
CA ASP A 199 12.09 3.60 12.99
C ASP A 199 10.63 4.03 13.19
N ILE A 200 9.92 4.24 12.08
CA ILE A 200 8.54 4.75 12.11
C ILE A 200 7.59 3.75 12.76
N GLY A 201 7.73 2.47 12.46
CA GLY A 201 6.79 1.42 12.91
C GLY A 201 7.01 1.05 14.36
N THR A 202 8.25 0.86 14.78
CA THR A 202 8.56 0.30 16.10
C THR A 202 8.78 1.35 17.19
N VAL A 203 9.09 2.60 16.81
CA VAL A 203 9.42 3.67 17.75
C VAL A 203 8.44 4.84 17.67
N LYS A 204 8.36 5.50 16.50
CA LYS A 204 7.60 6.76 16.37
C LYS A 204 6.09 6.53 16.50
N LEU A 205 5.56 5.58 15.76
CA LEU A 205 4.11 5.33 15.70
C LEU A 205 3.53 4.88 17.06
N PRO A 206 4.13 3.93 17.81
CA PRO A 206 3.72 3.64 19.17
C PRO A 206 3.69 4.88 20.09
N GLY A 207 4.71 5.74 19.98
CA GLY A 207 4.79 6.99 20.74
C GLY A 207 3.66 7.95 20.39
N TRP A 208 3.37 8.13 19.10
CA TRP A 208 2.28 9.00 18.64
C TRP A 208 0.91 8.47 19.02
N ILE A 209 0.68 7.15 18.93
CA ILE A 209 -0.59 6.54 19.34
C ILE A 209 -0.81 6.73 20.84
N ARG A 210 0.20 6.47 21.67
CA ARG A 210 0.11 6.73 23.13
C ARG A 210 -0.15 8.20 23.45
N ALA A 211 0.56 9.11 22.78
CA ALA A 211 0.38 10.54 22.99
C ALA A 211 -1.02 11.02 22.59
N HIS A 212 -1.57 10.49 21.49
CA HIS A 212 -2.90 10.83 20.98
C HIS A 212 -4.01 10.29 21.90
N THR A 213 -3.92 9.02 22.30
CA THR A 213 -4.96 8.34 23.07
C THR A 213 -4.88 8.62 24.56
N GLY A 214 -3.71 8.97 25.10
CA GLY A 214 -3.43 9.07 26.53
C GLY A 214 -3.49 7.72 27.26
N LYS A 215 -3.41 6.58 26.53
CA LYS A 215 -3.59 5.23 27.08
C LYS A 215 -2.27 4.47 27.21
N THR A 216 -2.24 3.56 28.16
CA THR A 216 -1.17 2.56 28.32
C THR A 216 -1.49 1.38 27.44
N LEU A 217 -0.82 1.28 26.28
CA LEU A 217 -1.07 0.28 25.25
C LEU A 217 0.08 -0.70 25.11
N GLU A 218 -0.25 -1.96 24.79
CA GLU A 218 0.71 -2.98 24.38
C GLU A 218 0.87 -2.96 22.86
N PHE A 219 2.11 -3.12 22.38
CA PHE A 219 2.39 -3.20 20.95
C PHE A 219 3.06 -4.52 20.59
N ALA A 220 2.52 -5.16 19.55
CA ALA A 220 3.15 -6.30 18.89
C ALA A 220 3.60 -5.88 17.49
N PHE A 221 4.68 -6.47 17.02
CA PHE A 221 5.30 -6.11 15.75
C PHE A 221 5.51 -7.35 14.88
N THR A 222 5.17 -7.22 13.60
CA THR A 222 5.49 -8.23 12.57
C THR A 222 6.12 -7.58 11.36
N SER A 223 6.93 -8.35 10.61
CA SER A 223 7.63 -7.83 9.42
C SER A 223 7.71 -8.88 8.31
N GLY A 224 7.83 -8.40 7.07
CA GLY A 224 7.96 -9.25 5.89
C GLY A 224 6.74 -10.13 5.66
N GLY A 225 6.96 -11.44 5.53
CA GLY A 225 5.92 -12.45 5.32
C GLY A 225 5.14 -12.83 6.58
N GLU A 226 5.62 -12.44 7.75
CA GLU A 226 5.00 -12.78 9.02
C GLU A 226 3.76 -11.91 9.26
N PHE A 227 2.61 -12.55 9.33
CA PHE A 227 1.35 -11.90 9.74
C PHE A 227 0.52 -12.93 10.50
N PRO A 228 0.03 -12.63 11.73
CA PRO A 228 -0.65 -13.61 12.57
C PRO A 228 -1.88 -14.21 11.89
N GLU A 229 -2.09 -15.51 12.09
CA GLU A 229 -3.32 -16.18 11.65
C GLU A 229 -4.51 -15.80 12.54
N ALA A 230 -4.28 -15.70 13.86
CA ALA A 230 -5.29 -15.32 14.84
C ALA A 230 -5.08 -13.85 15.26
N LEU A 231 -6.12 -13.03 15.08
CA LEU A 231 -6.10 -11.61 15.42
C LEU A 231 -7.00 -11.23 16.59
N SER A 232 -7.77 -12.16 17.12
CA SER A 232 -8.75 -11.91 18.21
C SER A 232 -8.18 -11.32 19.50
N GLY A 233 -6.84 -11.36 19.67
CA GLY A 233 -6.15 -10.75 20.82
C GLY A 233 -5.72 -9.29 20.58
N TYR A 234 -6.09 -8.67 19.47
CA TYR A 234 -5.73 -7.30 19.15
C TYR A 234 -6.95 -6.40 19.06
N SER A 235 -6.83 -5.18 19.54
CA SER A 235 -7.87 -4.14 19.48
C SER A 235 -7.75 -3.27 18.23
N LEU A 236 -6.59 -3.29 17.56
CA LEU A 236 -6.32 -2.56 16.31
C LEU A 236 -5.15 -3.20 15.56
N VAL A 237 -5.27 -3.27 14.24
CA VAL A 237 -4.16 -3.57 13.31
C VAL A 237 -3.77 -2.30 12.56
N VAL A 238 -2.49 -1.92 12.64
CA VAL A 238 -1.91 -0.79 11.90
C VAL A 238 -0.86 -1.33 10.94
N HIS A 239 -1.15 -1.33 9.64
CA HIS A 239 -0.25 -1.86 8.61
C HIS A 239 0.55 -0.74 7.93
N CYS A 240 1.79 -1.01 7.52
CA CYS A 240 2.53 -0.08 6.66
C CYS A 240 1.87 0.09 5.28
N GLY A 241 2.40 0.96 4.42
CA GLY A 241 1.89 1.16 3.04
C GLY A 241 1.97 -0.07 2.15
N GLY A 242 2.70 -1.11 2.55
CA GLY A 242 2.80 -2.39 1.82
C GLY A 242 3.43 -2.29 0.44
N CYS A 243 4.38 -1.37 0.24
CA CYS A 243 5.02 -1.14 -1.06
C CYS A 243 5.71 -2.40 -1.63
N MET A 244 6.24 -3.26 -0.76
CA MET A 244 6.89 -4.53 -1.13
C MET A 244 5.92 -5.71 -1.21
N LEU A 245 4.68 -5.57 -0.77
CA LEU A 245 3.66 -6.61 -0.85
C LEU A 245 2.82 -6.43 -2.12
N ASN A 246 2.40 -7.53 -2.72
CA ASN A 246 1.42 -7.49 -3.78
C ASN A 246 0.00 -7.19 -3.24
N GLU A 247 -0.92 -6.85 -4.12
CA GLU A 247 -2.31 -6.52 -3.75
C GLU A 247 -3.02 -7.67 -3.03
N ARG A 248 -2.81 -8.90 -3.47
CA ARG A 248 -3.46 -10.08 -2.89
C ARG A 248 -3.08 -10.30 -1.44
N GLU A 249 -1.78 -10.16 -1.13
CA GLU A 249 -1.30 -10.29 0.24
C GLU A 249 -1.85 -9.17 1.14
N MET A 250 -1.86 -7.92 0.63
CA MET A 250 -2.44 -6.80 1.38
C MET A 250 -3.93 -7.01 1.68
N ARG A 251 -4.69 -7.45 0.69
CA ARG A 251 -6.12 -7.78 0.86
C ARG A 251 -6.34 -8.98 1.77
N ALA A 252 -5.48 -10.01 1.68
CA ALA A 252 -5.59 -11.17 2.56
C ALA A 252 -5.36 -10.79 4.03
N ARG A 253 -4.37 -9.94 4.32
CA ARG A 253 -4.11 -9.42 5.68
C ARG A 253 -5.27 -8.55 6.18
N GLN A 254 -5.77 -7.65 5.34
CA GLN A 254 -6.95 -6.85 5.65
C GLN A 254 -8.17 -7.73 5.93
N GLN A 255 -8.44 -8.73 5.07
CA GLN A 255 -9.60 -9.61 5.22
C GLN A 255 -9.55 -10.42 6.51
N ARG A 256 -8.35 -10.92 6.91
CA ARG A 256 -8.18 -11.57 8.22
C ARG A 256 -8.58 -10.66 9.38
N ALA A 257 -8.24 -9.38 9.32
CA ALA A 257 -8.63 -8.44 10.37
C ALA A 257 -10.16 -8.23 10.37
N VAL A 258 -10.77 -8.07 9.20
CA VAL A 258 -12.22 -7.94 9.04
C VAL A 258 -12.95 -9.19 9.56
N ASP A 259 -12.50 -10.39 9.17
CA ASP A 259 -13.09 -11.67 9.59
C ASP A 259 -12.99 -11.89 11.10
N ALA A 260 -11.91 -11.39 11.71
CA ALA A 260 -11.72 -11.40 13.16
C ALA A 260 -12.48 -10.28 13.91
N GLY A 261 -13.17 -9.38 13.20
CA GLY A 261 -13.82 -8.22 13.79
C GLY A 261 -12.85 -7.17 14.36
N VAL A 262 -11.58 -7.20 13.94
CA VAL A 262 -10.54 -6.30 14.43
C VAL A 262 -10.39 -5.13 13.47
N PRO A 263 -10.48 -3.87 13.94
CA PRO A 263 -10.27 -2.69 13.11
C PRO A 263 -8.90 -2.73 12.43
N TYR A 264 -8.87 -2.37 11.14
CA TYR A 264 -7.65 -2.32 10.33
C TYR A 264 -7.44 -0.93 9.78
N THR A 265 -6.23 -0.39 9.96
CA THR A 265 -5.82 0.89 9.38
C THR A 265 -4.39 0.80 8.84
N ASN A 266 -3.91 1.88 8.21
CA ASN A 266 -2.52 1.96 7.76
C ASN A 266 -1.80 3.19 8.29
N TYR A 267 -0.47 3.21 8.18
CA TYR A 267 0.38 4.30 8.67
C TYR A 267 -0.09 5.68 8.16
N GLY A 268 -0.35 5.81 6.86
CA GLY A 268 -0.78 7.09 6.29
C GLY A 268 -2.09 7.58 6.85
N THR A 269 -3.07 6.70 6.92
CA THR A 269 -4.42 7.03 7.37
C THR A 269 -4.44 7.38 8.87
N ILE A 270 -3.79 6.56 9.71
CA ILE A 270 -3.77 6.79 11.17
C ILE A 270 -2.97 8.05 11.53
N ILE A 271 -1.85 8.32 10.84
CA ILE A 271 -1.06 9.53 11.06
C ILE A 271 -1.83 10.76 10.59
N ALA A 272 -2.53 10.70 9.44
CA ALA A 272 -3.39 11.78 8.99
C ALA A 272 -4.54 12.04 9.97
N TYR A 273 -5.13 10.97 10.54
CA TYR A 273 -6.16 11.06 11.57
C TYR A 273 -5.65 11.79 12.81
N MET A 274 -4.56 11.32 13.40
CA MET A 274 -3.95 11.94 14.59
C MET A 274 -3.53 13.41 14.37
N ASN A 275 -3.19 13.78 13.13
CA ASN A 275 -2.86 15.15 12.76
C ASN A 275 -4.09 16.01 12.42
N GLY A 276 -5.31 15.48 12.47
CA GLY A 276 -6.55 16.19 12.16
C GLY A 276 -6.72 16.54 10.67
N ILE A 277 -5.98 15.88 9.76
CA ILE A 277 -6.00 16.17 8.33
C ILE A 277 -6.50 15.01 7.46
N LEU A 278 -7.12 13.99 8.07
CA LEU A 278 -7.57 12.83 7.32
C LEU A 278 -8.51 13.22 6.18
N ARG A 279 -9.52 14.06 6.44
CA ARG A 279 -10.46 14.55 5.41
C ARG A 279 -9.71 15.24 4.26
N ARG A 280 -8.77 16.14 4.56
CA ARG A 280 -7.94 16.81 3.57
C ARG A 280 -7.08 15.84 2.77
N SER A 281 -6.50 14.84 3.44
CA SER A 281 -5.64 13.83 2.78
C SER A 281 -6.42 12.89 1.86
N LEU A 282 -7.73 12.82 2.01
CA LEU A 282 -8.64 12.04 1.18
C LEU A 282 -9.33 12.87 0.09
N SER A 283 -9.20 14.20 0.11
CA SER A 283 -9.85 15.09 -0.86
C SER A 283 -9.55 14.77 -2.33
N PRO A 284 -8.38 14.19 -2.71
CA PRO A 284 -8.16 13.76 -4.08
C PRO A 284 -9.05 12.59 -4.54
N PHE A 285 -9.75 11.91 -3.61
CA PHE A 285 -10.52 10.70 -3.89
C PHE A 285 -12.02 10.95 -3.70
N PRO A 286 -12.83 11.17 -4.77
CA PRO A 286 -14.24 11.58 -4.65
C PRO A 286 -15.10 10.66 -3.80
N GLN A 287 -14.85 9.35 -3.84
CA GLN A 287 -15.61 8.35 -3.07
C GLN A 287 -15.30 8.34 -1.56
N ALA A 288 -14.22 8.98 -1.13
CA ALA A 288 -13.74 8.85 0.25
C ALA A 288 -14.61 9.59 1.29
N GLU A 289 -15.43 10.56 0.88
CA GLU A 289 -16.36 11.23 1.78
C GLU A 289 -17.38 10.28 2.42
N SER A 290 -17.85 9.29 1.65
CA SER A 290 -18.77 8.27 2.15
C SER A 290 -18.16 7.40 3.24
N TRP A 291 -16.83 7.20 3.21
CA TRP A 291 -16.11 6.40 4.19
C TRP A 291 -15.94 7.11 5.53
N LEU A 292 -15.78 8.43 5.50
CA LEU A 292 -15.66 9.26 6.70
C LEU A 292 -16.97 9.35 7.49
N ASN A 293 -18.10 9.37 6.80
CA ASN A 293 -19.42 9.48 7.42
C ASN A 293 -19.87 8.17 8.07
N GLY A 294 -19.35 7.02 7.64
CA GLY A 294 -19.61 5.71 8.24
C GLY A 294 -18.71 5.34 9.42
N ALA A 295 -17.73 6.17 9.77
CA ALA A 295 -16.81 5.92 10.88
C ALA A 295 -17.34 6.44 12.24
N ASN A 296 -18.46 7.16 12.26
CA ASN A 296 -19.06 7.77 13.45
C ASN A 296 -20.29 6.98 13.98
N GLY A 297 -20.48 5.73 13.54
CA GLY A 297 -21.55 4.84 13.98
C GLY A 297 -21.05 3.68 14.85
#